data_ec6426571aaa72fd3c3e8e9581300d56
#
_entry.id   ec6426571aaa72fd3c3e8e9581300d56
#
_cell.length_a   1.000
_cell.length_b   1.000
_cell.length_c   1.000
_cell.angle_alpha   90.00
_cell.angle_beta   90.00
_cell.angle_gamma   90.00
#
_symmetry.space_group_name_H-M   'P 1'
#
loop_
_entity.id
_entity.type
_entity.pdbx_description
1 polymer ?
#
loop_
_entity_poly.entity_id
_entity_poly.type
_entity_poly.pdbx_seq_one_letter_code
_entity_poly.pdbx_strand_id
1 'polypeptide(L)'
;QTLLKDLLAGDEVFHQKMMAQKETFWQFIESDKTLVQYGCGSDGFRLLNYMRTNQCLDRVECLCDSNPRLWGSEIFEKKIYSFAEVKTIYPDACYLVASIHYGDEIETMLRQNGIEENRICITHFC
;
A
#
# COMPACT_ATOMS: atom_id res chain seq x y z
N GLN A 1 37.70 -2.59 3.17
CA GLN A 1 37.25 -2.74 1.79
C GLN A 1 36.06 -3.69 1.66
N THR A 2 36.12 -4.84 2.36
CA THR A 2 35.02 -5.79 2.35
C THR A 2 33.71 -5.15 2.90
N LEU A 3 33.85 -4.41 4.01
CA LEU A 3 32.72 -3.72 4.62
C LEU A 3 32.10 -2.70 3.65
N LEU A 4 32.93 -1.93 2.95
CA LEU A 4 32.44 -0.95 1.98
C LEU A 4 31.72 -1.62 0.82
N LYS A 5 32.23 -2.73 0.31
CA LYS A 5 31.57 -3.51 -0.74
C LYS A 5 30.21 -4.02 -0.28
N ASP A 6 30.13 -4.51 0.97
CA ASP A 6 28.87 -5.02 1.53
C ASP A 6 27.84 -3.90 1.68
N LEU A 7 28.27 -2.71 2.11
CA LEU A 7 27.38 -1.56 2.22
C LEU A 7 26.86 -1.11 0.86
N LEU A 8 27.75 -1.03 -0.14
CA LEU A 8 27.35 -0.64 -1.50
C LEU A 8 26.41 -1.67 -2.13
N ALA A 9 26.67 -2.95 -1.93
CA ALA A 9 25.79 -4.02 -2.41
C ALA A 9 24.42 -3.95 -1.74
N GLY A 10 24.38 -3.66 -0.43
CA GLY A 10 23.13 -3.49 0.31
C GLY A 10 22.31 -2.31 -0.19
N ASP A 11 22.98 -1.16 -0.44
CA ASP A 11 22.33 0.02 -0.99
C ASP A 11 21.76 -0.24 -2.39
N GLU A 12 22.51 -0.97 -3.22
CA GLU A 12 22.04 -1.32 -4.56
C GLU A 12 20.82 -2.23 -4.52
N VAL A 13 20.85 -3.26 -3.66
CA VAL A 13 19.71 -4.18 -3.48
C VAL A 13 18.49 -3.43 -2.98
N PHE A 14 18.67 -2.54 -2.00
CA PHE A 14 17.59 -1.71 -1.49
C PHE A 14 16.99 -0.84 -2.58
N HIS A 15 17.83 -0.19 -3.38
CA HIS A 15 17.39 0.67 -4.47
C HIS A 15 16.58 -0.12 -5.51
N GLN A 16 17.07 -1.30 -5.90
CA GLN A 16 16.39 -2.17 -6.85
C GLN A 16 15.01 -2.60 -6.32
N LYS A 17 14.94 -2.92 -5.02
CA LYS A 17 13.70 -3.31 -4.38
C LYS A 17 12.68 -2.16 -4.40
N MET A 18 13.11 -0.94 -4.10
CA MET A 18 12.24 0.22 -4.14
C MET A 18 11.74 0.53 -5.54
N MET A 19 12.62 0.39 -6.55
CA MET A 19 12.23 0.57 -7.94
C MET A 19 11.22 -0.48 -8.40
N ALA A 20 11.40 -1.73 -7.98
CA ALA A 20 10.46 -2.81 -8.31
C ALA A 20 9.08 -2.54 -7.67
N GLN A 21 9.04 -2.07 -6.44
CA GLN A 21 7.79 -1.68 -5.78
C GLN A 21 7.10 -0.54 -6.52
N LYS A 22 7.86 0.46 -6.92
CA LYS A 22 7.34 1.60 -7.66
C LYS A 22 6.75 1.18 -9.01
N GLU A 23 7.43 0.29 -9.71
CA GLU A 23 6.95 -0.24 -10.99
C GLU A 23 5.63 -1.01 -10.78
N THR A 24 5.56 -1.88 -9.78
CA THR A 24 4.33 -2.61 -9.44
C THR A 24 3.19 -1.66 -9.09
N PHE A 25 3.48 -0.61 -8.32
CA PHE A 25 2.49 0.40 -7.98
C PHE A 25 1.88 1.03 -9.23
N TRP A 26 2.71 1.46 -10.18
CA TRP A 26 2.22 2.10 -11.40
C TRP A 26 1.45 1.12 -12.29
N GLN A 27 1.82 -0.16 -12.30
CA GLN A 27 1.02 -1.18 -12.97
C GLN A 27 -0.38 -1.29 -12.36
N PHE A 28 -0.48 -1.22 -11.04
CA PHE A 28 -1.78 -1.21 -10.35
C PHE A 28 -2.59 0.04 -10.72
N ILE A 29 -1.95 1.20 -10.71
CA ILE A 29 -2.61 2.47 -11.06
C ILE A 29 -3.16 2.45 -12.49
N GLU A 30 -2.41 1.86 -13.42
CA GLU A 30 -2.80 1.80 -14.82
C GLU A 30 -3.78 0.66 -15.13
N SER A 31 -4.01 -0.23 -14.17
CA SER A 31 -4.96 -1.33 -14.33
C SER A 31 -6.42 -0.87 -14.20
N ASP A 32 -7.35 -1.78 -14.50
CA ASP A 32 -8.78 -1.56 -14.27
C ASP A 32 -9.26 -2.09 -12.92
N LYS A 33 -8.34 -2.52 -12.06
CA LYS A 33 -8.66 -3.14 -10.77
C LYS A 33 -9.16 -2.10 -9.76
N THR A 34 -9.99 -2.55 -8.84
CA THR A 34 -10.43 -1.73 -7.70
C THR A 34 -9.28 -1.65 -6.70
N LEU A 35 -8.82 -0.45 -6.39
CA LEU A 35 -7.70 -0.24 -5.50
C LEU A 35 -8.16 0.29 -4.15
N VAL A 36 -7.68 -0.35 -3.08
CA VAL A 36 -7.92 0.07 -1.70
C VAL A 36 -6.56 0.29 -1.04
N GLN A 37 -6.40 1.42 -0.37
CA GLN A 37 -5.18 1.66 0.40
C GLN A 37 -5.36 1.14 1.82
N TYR A 38 -4.49 0.25 2.26
CA TYR A 38 -4.44 -0.24 3.62
C TYR A 38 -3.34 0.49 4.39
N GLY A 39 -3.75 1.24 5.40
CA GLY A 39 -2.86 2.06 6.21
C GLY A 39 -3.19 3.54 6.07
N CYS A 40 -3.62 4.15 7.18
CA CYS A 40 -4.07 5.54 7.23
C CYS A 40 -3.29 6.38 8.25
N GLY A 41 -2.12 5.90 8.69
CA GLY A 41 -1.20 6.66 9.52
C GLY A 41 -0.33 7.60 8.68
N SER A 42 0.85 7.97 9.21
CA SER A 42 1.75 8.91 8.54
C SER A 42 2.21 8.38 7.17
N ASP A 43 2.51 7.08 7.07
CA ASP A 43 2.92 6.48 5.79
C ASP A 43 1.77 6.47 4.79
N GLY A 44 0.56 6.18 5.25
CA GLY A 44 -0.63 6.23 4.41
C GLY A 44 -0.92 7.61 3.89
N PHE A 45 -0.78 8.62 4.74
CA PHE A 45 -0.95 10.02 4.33
C PHE A 45 0.10 10.42 3.29
N ARG A 46 1.33 9.95 3.46
CA ARG A 46 2.41 10.20 2.49
C ARG A 46 2.08 9.61 1.13
N LEU A 47 1.56 8.38 1.09
CA LEU A 47 1.16 7.75 -0.16
C LEU A 47 0.01 8.51 -0.83
N LEU A 48 -1.00 8.93 -0.06
CA LEU A 48 -2.12 9.70 -0.59
C LEU A 48 -1.63 11.03 -1.18
N ASN A 49 -0.71 11.72 -0.51
CA ASN A 49 -0.11 12.94 -1.03
C ASN A 49 0.68 12.68 -2.31
N TYR A 50 1.41 11.58 -2.37
CA TYR A 50 2.14 11.18 -3.58
C TYR A 50 1.18 10.98 -4.75
N MET A 51 0.08 10.27 -4.51
CA MET A 51 -0.94 10.02 -5.54
C MET A 51 -1.63 11.32 -5.96
N ARG A 52 -1.91 12.20 -5.01
CA ARG A 52 -2.52 13.50 -5.31
C ARG A 52 -1.60 14.33 -6.19
N THR A 53 -0.32 14.41 -5.84
CA THR A 53 0.69 15.15 -6.60
C THR A 53 0.86 14.59 -8.01
N ASN A 54 0.73 13.27 -8.17
CA ASN A 54 0.85 12.60 -9.46
C ASN A 54 -0.49 12.41 -10.17
N GLN A 55 -1.55 13.06 -9.68
CA GLN A 55 -2.86 13.11 -10.33
C GLN A 55 -3.51 11.73 -10.51
N CYS A 56 -3.28 10.81 -9.58
CA CYS A 56 -3.87 9.47 -9.60
C CYS A 56 -4.63 9.11 -8.32
N LEU A 57 -4.91 10.08 -7.45
CA LEU A 57 -5.64 9.80 -6.20
C LEU A 57 -7.04 9.25 -6.45
N ASP A 58 -7.68 9.62 -7.54
CA ASP A 58 -9.00 9.12 -7.91
C ASP A 58 -9.03 7.62 -8.20
N ARG A 59 -7.86 6.99 -8.41
CA ARG A 59 -7.78 5.54 -8.57
C ARG A 59 -8.06 4.79 -7.27
N VAL A 60 -7.89 5.44 -6.10
CA VAL A 60 -8.17 4.80 -4.80
C VAL A 60 -9.67 4.89 -4.51
N GLU A 61 -10.31 3.74 -4.41
CA GLU A 61 -11.75 3.63 -4.16
C GLU A 61 -12.10 4.00 -2.73
N CYS A 62 -11.35 3.45 -1.77
CA CYS A 62 -11.52 3.74 -0.34
C CYS A 62 -10.25 3.39 0.42
N LEU A 63 -10.28 3.66 1.73
CA LEU A 63 -9.17 3.39 2.63
C LEU A 63 -9.56 2.29 3.61
N CYS A 64 -8.55 1.64 4.19
CA CYS A 64 -8.72 0.57 5.15
C CYS A 64 -7.66 0.73 6.25
N ASP A 65 -8.03 0.46 7.48
CA ASP A 65 -7.10 0.50 8.60
C ASP A 65 -7.55 -0.46 9.70
N SER A 66 -6.59 -0.98 10.46
CA SER A 66 -6.85 -1.88 11.58
C SER A 66 -7.31 -1.12 12.83
N ASN A 67 -7.11 0.19 12.90
CA ASN A 67 -7.47 1.00 14.06
C ASN A 67 -8.95 1.38 14.02
N PRO A 68 -9.78 0.81 14.93
CA PRO A 68 -11.22 1.08 14.89
C PRO A 68 -11.58 2.54 15.14
N ARG A 69 -10.69 3.32 15.74
CA ARG A 69 -10.93 4.75 15.97
C ARG A 69 -11.00 5.55 14.69
N LEU A 70 -10.41 5.02 13.62
CA LEU A 70 -10.38 5.70 12.32
C LEU A 70 -11.58 5.34 11.44
N TRP A 71 -12.26 4.26 11.74
CA TRP A 71 -13.36 3.77 10.89
C TRP A 71 -14.49 4.79 10.80
N GLY A 72 -14.95 5.05 9.58
CA GLY A 72 -15.98 6.03 9.30
C GLY A 72 -15.44 7.43 9.06
N SER A 73 -14.17 7.70 9.39
CA SER A 73 -13.52 8.97 9.08
C SER A 73 -13.12 9.02 7.60
N GLU A 74 -12.70 10.19 7.14
CA GLU A 74 -12.29 10.39 5.75
C GLU A 74 -10.95 11.10 5.67
N ILE A 75 -10.16 10.76 4.65
CA ILE A 75 -8.97 11.52 4.25
C ILE A 75 -9.12 11.83 2.76
N PHE A 76 -9.04 13.10 2.38
CA PHE A 76 -9.25 13.53 1.00
C PHE A 76 -10.55 12.98 0.42
N GLU A 77 -11.62 12.99 1.23
CA GLU A 77 -12.97 12.52 0.85
C GLU A 77 -13.05 11.00 0.63
N LYS A 78 -12.00 10.25 1.00
CA LYS A 78 -11.96 8.79 0.94
C LYS A 78 -12.29 8.22 2.30
N LYS A 79 -13.33 7.38 2.38
CA LYS A 79 -13.77 6.81 3.66
C LYS A 79 -12.86 5.69 4.12
N ILE A 80 -12.63 5.62 5.43
CA ILE A 80 -11.84 4.57 6.06
C ILE A 80 -12.76 3.48 6.58
N TYR A 81 -12.53 2.25 6.15
CA TYR A 81 -13.29 1.06 6.54
C TYR A 81 -12.42 0.09 7.32
N SER A 82 -13.08 -0.83 8.04
CA SER A 82 -12.42 -2.04 8.52
C SER A 82 -12.14 -2.97 7.35
N PHE A 83 -11.20 -3.90 7.52
CA PHE A 83 -10.92 -4.89 6.48
C PHE A 83 -12.15 -5.77 6.22
N ALA A 84 -12.89 -6.14 7.27
CA ALA A 84 -14.12 -6.94 7.12
C ALA A 84 -15.13 -6.24 6.20
N GLU A 85 -15.30 -4.93 6.37
CA GLU A 85 -16.19 -4.15 5.51
C GLU A 85 -15.70 -4.11 4.07
N VAL A 86 -14.40 -3.89 3.87
CA VAL A 86 -13.82 -3.84 2.51
C VAL A 86 -14.00 -5.17 1.80
N LYS A 87 -13.78 -6.29 2.48
CA LYS A 87 -13.98 -7.63 1.89
C LYS A 87 -15.42 -7.82 1.39
N THR A 88 -16.38 -7.27 2.11
CA THR A 88 -17.78 -7.40 1.76
C THR A 88 -18.16 -6.47 0.61
N ILE A 89 -17.69 -5.21 0.65
CA ILE A 89 -18.06 -4.20 -0.34
C ILE A 89 -17.27 -4.40 -1.65
N TYR A 90 -15.98 -4.71 -1.52
CA TYR A 90 -15.04 -4.84 -2.65
C TYR A 90 -14.31 -6.19 -2.60
N PRO A 91 -15.01 -7.30 -2.88
CA PRO A 91 -14.41 -8.64 -2.72
C PRO A 91 -13.22 -8.90 -3.64
N ASP A 92 -13.12 -8.18 -4.76
CA ASP A 92 -12.03 -8.34 -5.73
C ASP A 92 -10.96 -7.26 -5.62
N ALA A 93 -10.97 -6.48 -4.54
CA ALA A 93 -10.05 -5.37 -4.37
C ALA A 93 -8.59 -5.80 -4.36
N CYS A 94 -7.74 -4.93 -4.90
CA CYS A 94 -6.30 -4.99 -4.75
C CYS A 94 -5.88 -3.97 -3.71
N TYR A 95 -4.82 -4.27 -2.96
CA TYR A 95 -4.44 -3.49 -1.79
C TYR A 95 -3.08 -2.82 -2.00
N LEU A 96 -3.07 -1.50 -1.79
CA LEU A 96 -1.83 -0.73 -1.66
C LEU A 96 -1.52 -0.67 -0.17
N VAL A 97 -0.46 -1.34 0.26
CA VAL A 97 -0.11 -1.43 1.69
C VAL A 97 0.87 -0.31 2.03
N ALA A 98 0.39 0.66 2.80
CA ALA A 98 1.12 1.88 3.13
C ALA A 98 1.49 1.91 4.61
N SER A 99 2.45 1.08 5.01
CA SER A 99 3.00 1.08 6.37
C SER A 99 4.40 0.50 6.36
N ILE A 100 5.39 1.29 6.76
CA ILE A 100 6.76 0.84 6.86
C ILE A 100 6.92 -0.11 8.05
N HIS A 101 6.28 0.20 9.19
CA HIS A 101 6.45 -0.57 10.42
C HIS A 101 5.61 -1.83 10.46
N TYR A 102 4.40 -1.82 9.90
CA TYR A 102 3.44 -2.93 10.00
C TYR A 102 3.15 -3.59 8.65
N GLY A 103 3.90 -3.23 7.60
CA GLY A 103 3.65 -3.73 6.26
C GLY A 103 3.68 -5.25 6.16
N ASP A 104 4.66 -5.89 6.81
CA ASP A 104 4.80 -7.35 6.79
C ASP A 104 3.63 -8.03 7.50
N GLU A 105 3.19 -7.47 8.63
CA GLU A 105 2.04 -8.00 9.38
C GLU A 105 0.75 -7.85 8.60
N ILE A 106 0.56 -6.71 7.94
CA ILE A 106 -0.60 -6.46 7.09
C ILE A 106 -0.62 -7.43 5.92
N GLU A 107 0.51 -7.58 5.24
CA GLU A 107 0.62 -8.51 4.11
C GLU A 107 0.30 -9.94 4.54
N THR A 108 0.86 -10.38 5.66
CA THR A 108 0.60 -11.71 6.21
C THR A 108 -0.89 -11.89 6.50
N MET A 109 -1.52 -10.92 7.14
CA MET A 109 -2.94 -10.96 7.45
C MET A 109 -3.79 -11.02 6.18
N LEU A 110 -3.46 -10.23 5.16
CA LEU A 110 -4.18 -10.26 3.89
C LEU A 110 -4.09 -11.64 3.24
N ARG A 111 -2.90 -12.23 3.19
CA ARG A 111 -2.71 -13.57 2.62
C ARG A 111 -3.46 -14.63 3.39
N GLN A 112 -3.45 -14.57 4.72
CA GLN A 112 -4.19 -15.50 5.57
C GLN A 112 -5.69 -15.41 5.36
N ASN A 113 -6.18 -14.27 4.86
CA ASN A 113 -7.59 -14.05 4.56
C ASN A 113 -7.91 -14.25 3.07
N GLY A 114 -7.04 -14.93 2.33
CA GLY A 114 -7.31 -15.34 0.95
C GLY A 114 -6.99 -14.29 -0.10
N ILE A 115 -6.31 -13.20 0.26
CA ILE A 115 -5.88 -12.21 -0.72
C ILE A 115 -4.60 -12.71 -1.39
N GLU A 116 -4.65 -12.93 -2.68
CA GLU A 116 -3.52 -13.46 -3.44
C GLU A 116 -2.40 -12.40 -3.56
N GLU A 117 -1.17 -12.86 -3.71
CA GLU A 117 0.01 -11.99 -3.79
C GLU A 117 -0.10 -10.96 -4.90
N ASN A 118 -0.68 -11.32 -6.04
CA ASN A 118 -0.84 -10.42 -7.17
C ASN A 118 -1.91 -9.33 -6.94
N ARG A 119 -2.58 -9.36 -5.79
CA ARG A 119 -3.52 -8.32 -5.36
C ARG A 119 -2.95 -7.42 -4.26
N ILE A 120 -1.67 -7.56 -3.94
CA ILE A 120 -1.01 -6.82 -2.86
C ILE A 120 0.19 -6.07 -3.42
N CYS A 121 0.23 -4.78 -3.19
CA CYS A 121 1.36 -3.92 -3.57
C CYS A 121 1.91 -3.23 -2.33
N ILE A 122 3.14 -3.51 -1.98
CA ILE A 122 3.85 -2.82 -0.89
C ILE A 122 4.39 -1.50 -1.43
N THR A 123 4.17 -0.41 -0.71
CA THR A 123 4.47 0.94 -1.22
C THR A 123 5.48 1.68 -0.34
N HIS A 124 6.63 1.07 -0.06
CA HIS A 124 7.68 1.70 0.75
C HIS A 124 8.56 2.67 -0.05
N PHE A 125 8.29 2.82 -1.33
CA PHE A 125 9.12 3.64 -2.23
C PHE A 125 8.88 5.15 -2.10
N CYS A 126 7.81 5.56 -1.45
CA CYS A 126 7.44 6.99 -1.35
C CYS A 126 7.52 7.54 0.07
#